data_999cdab70d6c63268dc38787e1425196
#
_entry.id   999cdab70d6c63268dc38787e1425196
#
_cell.length_a   1.000
_cell.length_b   1.000
_cell.length_c   1.000
_cell.angle_alpha   90.00
_cell.angle_beta   90.00
_cell.angle_gamma   90.00
#
_symmetry.space_group_name_H-M   'P 1'
#
loop_
_entity.id
_entity.type
_entity.pdbx_description
1 polymer ?
#
loop_
_entity_poly.entity_id
_entity_poly.type
_entity_poly.pdbx_seq_one_letter_code
_entity_poly.pdbx_strand_id
1 'polypeptide(L)'
;ITVKATALYAASYLVYFGDVANEVGTPMATGATIKKTYAKSGNYNVKVVALSGGAAKTEKTNAIVVTDPFGFPLDFENAFVNYFFGTFGGGQGFATVANPSATGLNTSAKVGKFTRGWEGWSGTYSPMGAPNTPIDFSLGKIIKVLVYNPDAALIGAKLNIELEWAIGGKPSNGVAVLKVPVTTSGAWEELVFDFSGIAAIPDGTKFTQLVLRFNDSVDGAGAVIYVDNFRLTK
;
A
#
# COMPACT_ATOMS: atom_id res chain seq x y z
N ILE A 1 1.92 -17.95 -6.88
CA ILE A 1 3.01 -18.79 -6.37
C ILE A 1 3.37 -19.89 -7.35
N THR A 2 4.58 -20.44 -7.21
CA THR A 2 5.02 -21.64 -7.96
C THR A 2 5.41 -22.70 -6.93
N VAL A 3 4.83 -23.88 -7.04
CA VAL A 3 5.14 -25.03 -6.19
C VAL A 3 6.08 -25.97 -6.92
N LYS A 4 7.18 -26.33 -6.27
CA LYS A 4 8.13 -27.37 -6.67
C LYS A 4 8.37 -28.28 -5.48
N ALA A 5 8.39 -29.59 -5.69
CA ALA A 5 8.66 -30.56 -4.63
C ALA A 5 9.70 -31.59 -5.05
N THR A 6 10.47 -32.06 -4.05
CA THR A 6 11.42 -33.15 -4.20
C THR A 6 11.33 -34.04 -2.97
N ALA A 7 11.17 -35.35 -3.19
CA ALA A 7 11.21 -36.35 -2.12
C ALA A 7 11.86 -37.64 -2.67
N LEU A 8 12.60 -38.34 -1.81
CA LEU A 8 13.20 -39.63 -2.16
C LEU A 8 12.08 -40.65 -2.43
N TYR A 9 12.23 -41.43 -3.49
CA TYR A 9 11.30 -42.48 -3.92
C TYR A 9 9.87 -42.00 -4.23
N ALA A 10 9.66 -40.69 -4.44
CA ALA A 10 8.39 -40.21 -4.88
C ALA A 10 8.12 -40.56 -6.35
N ALA A 11 6.99 -41.16 -6.64
CA ALA A 11 6.49 -41.43 -7.99
C ALA A 11 5.65 -40.25 -8.52
N SER A 12 4.95 -39.56 -7.63
CA SER A 12 4.12 -38.38 -7.94
C SER A 12 3.82 -37.56 -6.68
N TYR A 13 3.17 -36.41 -6.86
CA TYR A 13 2.72 -35.55 -5.78
C TYR A 13 1.26 -35.16 -5.94
N LEU A 14 0.61 -34.86 -4.81
CA LEU A 14 -0.64 -34.12 -4.75
C LEU A 14 -0.39 -32.79 -4.05
N VAL A 15 -0.81 -31.70 -4.66
CA VAL A 15 -0.67 -30.34 -4.12
C VAL A 15 -2.03 -29.82 -3.73
N TYR A 16 -2.13 -29.33 -2.48
CA TYR A 16 -3.31 -28.65 -1.91
C TYR A 16 -2.92 -27.21 -1.66
N PHE A 17 -3.69 -26.27 -2.17
CA PHE A 17 -3.38 -24.85 -2.08
C PHE A 17 -4.00 -24.15 -0.88
N GLY A 18 -4.98 -24.79 -0.23
CA GLY A 18 -5.63 -24.30 0.99
C GLY A 18 -6.57 -23.13 0.77
N ASP A 19 -7.05 -22.91 -0.45
CA ASP A 19 -7.94 -21.80 -0.81
C ASP A 19 -9.42 -22.21 -0.94
N VAL A 20 -9.72 -23.51 -0.87
CA VAL A 20 -11.09 -24.04 -0.89
C VAL A 20 -11.27 -25.10 0.18
N ALA A 21 -12.48 -25.14 0.75
CA ALA A 21 -12.87 -26.20 1.69
C ALA A 21 -12.96 -27.55 0.95
N ASN A 22 -12.53 -28.64 1.61
CA ASN A 22 -12.55 -30.00 1.06
C ASN A 22 -11.79 -30.12 -0.28
N GLU A 23 -10.67 -29.41 -0.39
CA GLU A 23 -9.85 -29.35 -1.60
C GLU A 23 -9.42 -30.76 -2.04
N VAL A 24 -9.59 -31.03 -3.33
CA VAL A 24 -9.03 -32.21 -3.98
C VAL A 24 -7.60 -31.89 -4.43
N GLY A 25 -6.63 -32.74 -4.05
CA GLY A 25 -5.23 -32.49 -4.37
C GLY A 25 -4.98 -32.47 -5.89
N THR A 26 -4.29 -31.45 -6.34
CA THR A 26 -3.88 -31.29 -7.75
C THR A 26 -2.68 -32.21 -8.04
N PRO A 27 -2.75 -33.14 -9.01
CA PRO A 27 -1.64 -34.02 -9.32
C PRO A 27 -0.45 -33.23 -9.90
N MET A 28 0.76 -33.60 -9.50
CA MET A 28 2.01 -33.07 -10.03
C MET A 28 3.03 -34.21 -10.22
N ALA A 29 3.60 -34.31 -11.41
CA ALA A 29 4.63 -35.28 -11.71
C ALA A 29 5.96 -34.92 -11.01
N THR A 30 6.85 -35.91 -10.85
CA THR A 30 8.21 -35.67 -10.38
C THR A 30 8.97 -34.74 -11.35
N GLY A 31 9.69 -33.77 -10.81
CA GLY A 31 10.41 -32.75 -11.59
C GLY A 31 9.54 -31.63 -12.17
N ALA A 32 8.22 -31.72 -12.11
CA ALA A 32 7.31 -30.67 -12.56
C ALA A 32 7.15 -29.54 -11.54
N THR A 33 6.53 -28.46 -11.99
CA THR A 33 6.07 -27.33 -11.15
C THR A 33 4.62 -27.01 -11.46
N ILE A 34 3.90 -26.53 -10.44
CA ILE A 34 2.53 -26.01 -10.61
C ILE A 34 2.50 -24.55 -10.19
N LYS A 35 1.85 -23.72 -11.02
CA LYS A 35 1.57 -22.31 -10.69
C LYS A 35 0.14 -22.17 -10.18
N LYS A 36 -0.03 -21.33 -9.15
CA LYS A 36 -1.34 -20.96 -8.58
C LYS A 36 -1.41 -19.47 -8.39
N THR A 37 -2.50 -18.86 -8.85
CA THR A 37 -2.91 -17.48 -8.51
C THR A 37 -4.06 -17.57 -7.51
N TYR A 38 -3.93 -16.86 -6.40
CA TYR A 38 -5.00 -16.73 -5.42
C TYR A 38 -5.88 -15.54 -5.79
N ALA A 39 -7.19 -15.73 -5.69
CA ALA A 39 -8.17 -14.68 -6.01
C ALA A 39 -8.34 -13.64 -4.90
N LYS A 40 -7.88 -13.96 -3.68
CA LYS A 40 -7.97 -13.08 -2.51
C LYS A 40 -6.65 -13.09 -1.76
N SER A 41 -6.34 -11.97 -1.13
CA SER A 41 -5.29 -11.89 -0.10
C SER A 41 -5.67 -12.71 1.14
N GLY A 42 -4.68 -13.17 1.87
CA GLY A 42 -4.93 -14.01 3.05
C GLY A 42 -3.75 -14.89 3.41
N ASN A 43 -3.94 -15.64 4.49
CA ASN A 43 -3.02 -16.68 4.92
C ASN A 43 -3.49 -18.03 4.38
N TYR A 44 -2.63 -18.75 3.71
CA TYR A 44 -2.91 -20.05 3.11
C TYR A 44 -1.89 -21.09 3.56
N ASN A 45 -2.33 -22.34 3.73
CA ASN A 45 -1.47 -23.47 4.03
C ASN A 45 -1.35 -24.35 2.79
N VAL A 46 -0.22 -24.24 2.08
CA VAL A 46 0.06 -25.09 0.92
C VAL A 46 0.64 -26.41 1.39
N LYS A 47 -0.08 -27.51 1.18
CA LYS A 47 0.33 -28.86 1.53
C LYS A 47 0.72 -29.65 0.29
N VAL A 48 1.85 -30.33 0.35
CA VAL A 48 2.30 -31.27 -0.68
C VAL A 48 2.38 -32.67 -0.08
N VAL A 49 1.76 -33.63 -0.73
CA VAL A 49 1.83 -35.04 -0.37
C VAL A 49 2.65 -35.77 -1.47
N ALA A 50 3.76 -36.36 -1.08
CA ALA A 50 4.54 -37.21 -1.95
C ALA A 50 4.03 -38.67 -1.85
N LEU A 51 3.80 -39.28 -3.01
CA LEU A 51 3.30 -40.64 -3.16
C LEU A 51 4.38 -41.54 -3.74
N SER A 52 4.66 -42.68 -3.13
CA SER A 52 5.69 -43.61 -3.56
C SER A 52 5.27 -44.58 -4.71
N GLY A 53 4.01 -44.52 -5.13
CA GLY A 53 3.42 -45.51 -6.02
C GLY A 53 2.88 -46.74 -5.33
N GLY A 54 3.12 -46.91 -4.02
CA GLY A 54 2.53 -47.90 -3.11
C GLY A 54 1.76 -47.22 -1.97
N ALA A 55 1.71 -47.86 -0.82
CA ALA A 55 0.97 -47.33 0.33
C ALA A 55 1.70 -46.21 1.06
N ALA A 56 3.02 -46.06 0.90
CA ALA A 56 3.83 -45.05 1.59
C ALA A 56 3.59 -43.66 1.04
N LYS A 57 3.37 -42.70 1.93
CA LYS A 57 3.24 -41.27 1.62
C LYS A 57 3.95 -40.43 2.69
N THR A 58 4.39 -39.26 2.29
CA THR A 58 4.87 -38.24 3.22
C THR A 58 4.30 -36.88 2.82
N GLU A 59 4.14 -35.99 3.78
CA GLU A 59 3.56 -34.68 3.52
C GLU A 59 4.35 -33.56 4.17
N LYS A 60 4.26 -32.38 3.56
CA LYS A 60 4.81 -31.13 4.10
C LYS A 60 3.82 -29.99 3.83
N THR A 61 3.62 -29.16 4.86
CA THR A 61 2.78 -27.96 4.76
C THR A 61 3.65 -26.74 4.98
N ASN A 62 3.47 -25.71 4.11
CA ASN A 62 4.08 -24.41 4.27
C ASN A 62 2.98 -23.35 4.34
N ALA A 63 3.04 -22.50 5.37
CA ALA A 63 2.22 -21.31 5.43
C ALA A 63 2.77 -20.25 4.46
N ILE A 64 1.86 -19.61 3.73
CA ILE A 64 2.18 -18.47 2.86
C ILE A 64 1.22 -17.33 3.14
N VAL A 65 1.66 -16.10 2.88
CA VAL A 65 0.84 -14.90 2.91
C VAL A 65 0.68 -14.38 1.50
N VAL A 66 -0.55 -14.19 1.06
CA VAL A 66 -0.88 -13.51 -0.20
C VAL A 66 -1.33 -12.11 0.15
N THR A 67 -0.64 -11.10 -0.40
CA THR A 67 -0.88 -9.69 -0.12
C THR A 67 -1.65 -9.02 -1.25
N ASP A 68 -2.44 -8.01 -0.92
CA ASP A 68 -3.02 -7.09 -1.88
C ASP A 68 -1.98 -6.06 -2.34
N PRO A 69 -2.08 -5.58 -3.58
CA PRO A 69 -1.22 -4.50 -4.05
C PRO A 69 -1.49 -3.22 -3.26
N PHE A 70 -0.44 -2.45 -3.01
CA PHE A 70 -0.54 -1.13 -2.42
C PHE A 70 -1.02 -0.13 -3.48
N GLY A 71 -2.12 0.57 -3.21
CA GLY A 71 -2.70 1.51 -4.16
C GLY A 71 -3.96 2.18 -3.61
N PHE A 72 -4.61 3.01 -4.41
CA PHE A 72 -5.90 3.60 -4.04
C PHE A 72 -7.02 2.55 -4.03
N PRO A 73 -7.96 2.62 -3.07
CA PRO A 73 -7.97 3.50 -1.91
C PRO A 73 -6.97 3.07 -0.82
N LEU A 74 -6.43 4.06 -0.07
CA LEU A 74 -5.59 3.80 1.11
C LEU A 74 -6.41 4.08 2.37
N ASP A 75 -6.72 3.03 3.13
CA ASP A 75 -7.55 3.10 4.34
C ASP A 75 -6.83 2.59 5.60
N PHE A 76 -5.61 2.08 5.45
CA PHE A 76 -4.77 1.53 6.53
C PHE A 76 -5.36 0.36 7.33
N GLU A 77 -6.53 -0.16 6.93
CA GLU A 77 -7.24 -1.23 7.65
C GLU A 77 -6.87 -2.64 7.18
N ASN A 78 -6.46 -2.80 5.92
CA ASN A 78 -6.19 -4.11 5.35
C ASN A 78 -4.86 -4.69 5.86
N ALA A 79 -4.94 -5.75 6.67
CA ALA A 79 -3.77 -6.43 7.22
C ALA A 79 -2.87 -7.11 6.17
N PHE A 80 -3.36 -7.27 4.94
CA PHE A 80 -2.64 -7.89 3.83
C PHE A 80 -2.07 -6.89 2.83
N VAL A 81 -2.18 -5.59 3.10
CA VAL A 81 -1.48 -4.54 2.38
C VAL A 81 -0.22 -4.14 3.15
N ASN A 82 0.91 -4.11 2.47
CA ASN A 82 2.11 -3.52 3.04
C ASN A 82 2.08 -2.00 2.81
N TYR A 83 1.59 -1.25 3.79
CA TYR A 83 1.57 0.21 3.78
C TYR A 83 2.97 0.76 3.98
N PHE A 84 3.76 0.76 2.91
CA PHE A 84 5.13 1.26 2.93
C PHE A 84 5.18 2.74 2.62
N PHE A 85 5.79 3.50 3.53
CA PHE A 85 6.11 4.91 3.34
C PHE A 85 7.58 5.15 3.70
N GLY A 86 8.40 5.39 2.70
CA GLY A 86 9.75 5.89 2.88
C GLY A 86 9.72 7.35 3.31
N THR A 87 10.77 7.85 3.96
CA THR A 87 10.82 9.19 4.51
C THR A 87 12.12 9.90 4.16
N PHE A 88 12.11 11.23 4.12
CA PHE A 88 13.25 12.08 3.82
C PHE A 88 13.16 13.43 4.54
N GLY A 89 14.30 14.10 4.79
CA GLY A 89 14.37 15.45 5.36
C GLY A 89 14.56 15.52 6.88
N GLY A 90 15.35 14.59 7.44
CA GLY A 90 15.91 14.67 8.79
C GLY A 90 14.98 14.38 9.95
N GLY A 91 15.02 13.15 10.49
CA GLY A 91 14.32 12.78 11.73
C GLY A 91 12.80 12.66 11.65
N GLN A 92 12.27 12.50 10.47
CA GLN A 92 10.84 12.32 10.17
C GLN A 92 10.41 10.86 10.34
N GLY A 93 9.08 10.62 10.36
CA GLY A 93 8.54 9.26 10.41
C GLY A 93 7.16 9.15 9.80
N PHE A 94 6.85 7.97 9.29
CA PHE A 94 5.50 7.57 8.94
C PHE A 94 5.19 6.21 9.56
N ALA A 95 4.01 6.08 10.14
CA ALA A 95 3.55 4.83 10.74
C ALA A 95 2.04 4.68 10.62
N THR A 96 1.56 3.45 10.47
CA THR A 96 0.16 3.11 10.69
C THR A 96 -0.06 3.00 12.19
N VAL A 97 -1.00 3.78 12.72
CA VAL A 97 -1.30 3.88 14.15
C VAL A 97 -2.80 3.76 14.40
N ALA A 98 -3.20 3.61 15.66
CA ALA A 98 -4.60 3.74 16.07
C ALA A 98 -5.13 5.14 15.72
N ASN A 99 -6.40 5.20 15.28
CA ASN A 99 -7.05 6.47 14.97
C ASN A 99 -7.17 7.33 16.26
N PRO A 100 -6.62 8.55 16.28
CA PRO A 100 -6.65 9.41 17.45
C PRO A 100 -8.06 9.92 17.80
N SER A 101 -9.00 9.87 16.83
CA SER A 101 -10.38 10.35 16.99
C SER A 101 -11.32 9.59 16.04
N ALA A 102 -11.70 8.38 16.44
CA ALA A 102 -12.58 7.52 15.63
C ALA A 102 -14.05 7.99 15.70
N THR A 103 -14.31 9.23 15.29
CA THR A 103 -15.63 9.89 15.34
C THR A 103 -15.86 10.78 14.12
N GLY A 104 -17.11 11.13 13.87
CA GLY A 104 -17.47 12.06 12.79
C GLY A 104 -17.18 11.49 11.40
N LEU A 105 -16.32 12.17 10.64
CA LEU A 105 -15.99 11.79 9.26
C LEU A 105 -15.12 10.52 9.14
N ASN A 106 -14.41 10.16 10.21
CA ASN A 106 -13.51 9.01 10.21
C ASN A 106 -13.74 8.11 11.42
N THR A 107 -14.31 6.94 11.18
CA THR A 107 -14.57 5.92 12.19
C THR A 107 -13.65 4.69 12.04
N SER A 108 -12.64 4.76 11.17
CA SER A 108 -11.67 3.68 10.99
C SER A 108 -10.87 3.41 12.27
N ALA A 109 -10.36 2.20 12.42
CA ALA A 109 -9.58 1.84 13.60
C ALA A 109 -8.12 2.30 13.48
N LYS A 110 -7.60 2.37 12.24
CA LYS A 110 -6.21 2.70 11.94
C LYS A 110 -6.10 3.84 10.94
N VAL A 111 -5.00 4.57 11.02
CA VAL A 111 -4.71 5.71 10.15
C VAL A 111 -3.21 5.82 9.93
N GLY A 112 -2.79 6.54 8.89
CA GLY A 112 -1.40 6.93 8.70
C GLY A 112 -1.06 8.14 9.58
N LYS A 113 0.06 8.09 10.30
CA LYS A 113 0.64 9.22 11.04
C LYS A 113 1.93 9.66 10.38
N PHE A 114 1.98 10.86 9.87
CA PHE A 114 3.21 11.51 9.41
C PHE A 114 3.72 12.46 10.50
N THR A 115 4.99 12.29 10.89
CA THR A 115 5.72 13.22 11.74
C THR A 115 6.77 13.89 10.88
N ARG A 116 6.69 15.19 10.74
CA ARG A 116 7.60 16.00 9.94
C ARG A 116 9.01 16.01 10.56
N GLY A 117 10.03 15.93 9.70
CA GLY A 117 11.42 16.09 10.08
C GLY A 117 11.84 17.56 10.17
N TRP A 118 13.13 17.78 10.42
CA TRP A 118 13.70 19.10 10.66
C TRP A 118 13.71 19.99 9.41
N GLU A 119 14.06 19.42 8.27
CA GLU A 119 14.23 20.16 7.03
C GLU A 119 12.91 20.67 6.45
N GLY A 120 12.88 21.89 5.93
CA GLY A 120 11.68 22.47 5.30
C GLY A 120 11.15 21.68 4.11
N TRP A 121 11.99 20.81 3.52
CA TRP A 121 11.61 19.89 2.44
C TRP A 121 11.25 18.48 2.91
N SER A 122 11.14 18.28 4.22
CA SER A 122 10.81 16.98 4.81
C SER A 122 9.48 16.41 4.29
N GLY A 123 9.47 15.10 4.03
CA GLY A 123 8.29 14.42 3.52
C GLY A 123 8.34 12.92 3.65
N THR A 124 7.32 12.29 3.11
CA THR A 124 7.22 10.85 2.99
C THR A 124 6.76 10.48 1.59
N TYR A 125 7.18 9.33 1.09
CA TYR A 125 6.83 8.86 -0.25
C TYR A 125 6.40 7.41 -0.22
N SER A 126 5.52 7.05 -1.13
CA SER A 126 5.11 5.67 -1.31
C SER A 126 4.96 5.34 -2.80
N PRO A 127 5.61 4.26 -3.27
CA PRO A 127 5.32 3.72 -4.58
C PRO A 127 3.91 3.13 -4.58
N MET A 128 3.11 3.48 -5.59
CA MET A 128 1.72 3.06 -5.72
C MET A 128 1.62 1.86 -6.65
N GLY A 129 1.03 0.78 -6.16
CA GLY A 129 0.86 -0.45 -6.95
C GLY A 129 2.11 -1.34 -6.99
N ALA A 130 2.15 -2.22 -7.99
CA ALA A 130 3.34 -3.03 -8.28
C ALA A 130 4.49 -2.14 -8.78
N PRO A 131 5.75 -2.56 -8.66
CA PRO A 131 6.89 -1.79 -9.14
C PRO A 131 6.67 -1.28 -10.57
N ASN A 132 6.86 0.02 -10.77
CA ASN A 132 6.66 0.72 -12.04
C ASN A 132 5.23 0.67 -12.62
N THR A 133 4.22 0.34 -11.82
CA THR A 133 2.81 0.41 -12.24
C THR A 133 2.31 1.83 -12.06
N PRO A 134 1.79 2.48 -13.10
CA PRO A 134 1.23 3.82 -12.99
C PRO A 134 -0.03 3.84 -12.12
N ILE A 135 -0.27 4.99 -11.48
CA ILE A 135 -1.56 5.28 -10.85
C ILE A 135 -2.63 5.30 -11.95
N ASP A 136 -3.72 4.59 -11.73
CA ASP A 136 -4.83 4.53 -12.70
C ASP A 136 -5.76 5.73 -12.56
N PHE A 137 -5.48 6.78 -13.33
CA PHE A 137 -6.32 7.98 -13.35
C PHE A 137 -7.62 7.84 -14.16
N SER A 138 -7.92 6.66 -14.71
CA SER A 138 -9.25 6.39 -15.29
C SER A 138 -10.34 6.40 -14.22
N LEU A 139 -9.98 6.13 -12.97
CA LEU A 139 -10.87 6.20 -11.81
C LEU A 139 -11.21 7.63 -11.39
N GLY A 140 -10.46 8.62 -11.86
CA GLY A 140 -10.61 10.03 -11.57
C GLY A 140 -9.28 10.73 -11.38
N LYS A 141 -9.29 12.07 -11.39
CA LYS A 141 -8.11 12.94 -11.22
C LYS A 141 -8.19 13.79 -9.95
N ILE A 142 -9.19 13.58 -9.12
CA ILE A 142 -9.34 14.26 -7.84
C ILE A 142 -8.94 13.28 -6.76
N ILE A 143 -7.92 13.65 -5.97
CA ILE A 143 -7.54 12.89 -4.77
C ILE A 143 -8.23 13.55 -3.59
N LYS A 144 -9.04 12.76 -2.87
CA LYS A 144 -9.62 13.15 -1.59
C LYS A 144 -8.92 12.38 -0.48
N VAL A 145 -8.69 13.05 0.64
CA VAL A 145 -8.03 12.48 1.82
C VAL A 145 -8.68 13.02 3.08
N LEU A 146 -8.93 12.15 4.05
CA LEU A 146 -9.30 12.57 5.40
C LEU A 146 -8.03 12.94 6.16
N VAL A 147 -8.07 14.09 6.83
CA VAL A 147 -6.93 14.66 7.53
C VAL A 147 -7.35 15.04 8.95
N TYR A 148 -6.50 14.72 9.93
CA TYR A 148 -6.65 15.17 11.31
C TYR A 148 -5.37 15.89 11.72
N ASN A 149 -5.53 17.17 12.04
CA ASN A 149 -4.48 18.02 12.61
C ASN A 149 -4.66 18.09 14.12
N PRO A 150 -3.72 17.60 14.96
CA PRO A 150 -3.85 17.65 16.41
C PRO A 150 -3.50 19.01 17.01
N ASP A 151 -2.86 19.92 16.26
CA ASP A 151 -2.30 21.17 16.77
C ASP A 151 -2.98 22.40 16.16
N ALA A 152 -3.67 23.17 16.99
CA ALA A 152 -4.34 24.39 16.56
C ALA A 152 -3.38 25.44 15.98
N ALA A 153 -2.11 25.44 16.38
CA ALA A 153 -1.10 26.35 15.83
C ALA A 153 -0.75 26.05 14.37
N LEU A 154 -1.12 24.85 13.86
CA LEU A 154 -0.89 24.43 12.50
C LEU A 154 -2.12 24.63 11.58
N ILE A 155 -3.19 25.28 12.05
CA ILE A 155 -4.28 25.70 11.15
C ILE A 155 -3.72 26.67 10.10
N GLY A 156 -4.02 26.39 8.83
CA GLY A 156 -3.44 27.11 7.67
C GLY A 156 -2.16 26.50 7.11
N ALA A 157 -1.50 25.60 7.85
CA ALA A 157 -0.39 24.80 7.30
C ALA A 157 -0.90 23.91 6.17
N LYS A 158 -0.10 23.75 5.12
CA LYS A 158 -0.53 23.02 3.92
C LYS A 158 -0.07 21.58 3.96
N LEU A 159 -0.99 20.67 3.64
CA LEU A 159 -0.65 19.34 3.18
C LEU A 159 -0.39 19.41 1.68
N ASN A 160 0.76 18.90 1.25
CA ASN A 160 1.06 18.74 -0.17
C ASN A 160 0.82 17.30 -0.56
N ILE A 161 0.17 17.08 -1.69
CA ILE A 161 0.21 15.84 -2.45
C ILE A 161 1.02 16.08 -3.70
N GLU A 162 2.11 15.32 -3.85
CA GLU A 162 2.99 15.36 -5.01
C GLU A 162 2.88 14.02 -5.73
N LEU A 163 2.62 14.05 -7.02
CA LEU A 163 2.62 12.88 -7.89
C LEU A 163 3.93 12.85 -8.65
N GLU A 164 4.69 11.80 -8.47
CA GLU A 164 6.01 11.65 -9.06
C GLU A 164 6.08 10.42 -9.96
N TRP A 165 6.89 10.56 -11.00
CA TRP A 165 7.27 9.44 -11.85
C TRP A 165 8.62 8.91 -11.39
N ALA A 166 8.60 7.89 -10.53
CA ALA A 166 9.80 7.24 -10.02
C ALA A 166 10.12 5.99 -10.85
N ILE A 167 11.00 6.11 -11.84
CA ILE A 167 11.56 4.96 -12.52
C ILE A 167 12.89 4.62 -11.84
N GLY A 168 13.02 3.37 -11.37
CA GLY A 168 14.22 2.90 -10.70
C GLY A 168 14.52 3.60 -9.38
N GLY A 169 13.50 4.07 -8.66
CA GLY A 169 13.64 4.71 -7.35
C GLY A 169 14.20 6.14 -7.37
N LYS A 170 14.23 6.77 -8.54
CA LYS A 170 14.61 8.19 -8.67
C LYS A 170 13.41 8.99 -9.16
N PRO A 171 13.07 10.12 -8.52
CA PRO A 171 12.10 11.03 -9.08
C PRO A 171 12.59 11.47 -10.46
N SER A 172 11.79 11.23 -11.48
CA SER A 172 12.05 11.69 -12.83
C SER A 172 11.12 12.86 -13.18
N ASN A 173 11.47 13.57 -14.24
CA ASN A 173 10.72 14.72 -14.75
C ASN A 173 9.21 14.48 -14.79
N GLY A 174 8.42 15.24 -14.06
CA GLY A 174 6.97 15.13 -14.10
C GLY A 174 6.33 15.14 -12.71
N VAL A 175 6.80 16.02 -11.85
CA VAL A 175 6.16 16.25 -10.55
C VAL A 175 4.92 17.13 -10.76
N ALA A 176 3.75 16.63 -10.34
CA ALA A 176 2.53 17.42 -10.18
C ALA A 176 2.28 17.63 -8.69
N VAL A 177 2.19 18.89 -8.25
CA VAL A 177 2.07 19.25 -6.83
C VAL A 177 0.83 20.09 -6.61
N LEU A 178 0.02 19.68 -5.65
CA LEU A 178 -1.06 20.49 -5.09
C LEU A 178 -0.88 20.64 -3.59
N LYS A 179 -1.22 21.83 -3.08
CA LYS A 179 -1.07 22.20 -1.68
C LYS A 179 -2.40 22.72 -1.16
N VAL A 180 -2.97 22.05 -0.16
CA VAL A 180 -4.24 22.42 0.45
C VAL A 180 -4.05 22.67 1.94
N PRO A 181 -4.50 23.82 2.47
CA PRO A 181 -4.36 24.13 3.90
C PRO A 181 -5.31 23.28 4.73
N VAL A 182 -4.87 22.86 5.92
CA VAL A 182 -5.77 22.36 6.97
C VAL A 182 -6.55 23.52 7.56
N THR A 183 -7.84 23.31 7.81
CA THR A 183 -8.75 24.38 8.28
C THR A 183 -9.20 24.18 9.71
N THR A 184 -9.01 22.97 10.27
CA THR A 184 -9.44 22.59 11.60
C THR A 184 -8.30 21.96 12.41
N SER A 185 -8.51 21.87 13.73
CA SER A 185 -7.69 21.03 14.61
C SER A 185 -8.59 20.25 15.56
N GLY A 186 -8.11 19.08 15.99
CA GLY A 186 -8.85 18.21 16.91
C GLY A 186 -10.08 17.52 16.29
N ALA A 187 -10.27 17.63 14.97
CA ALA A 187 -11.33 16.99 14.21
C ALA A 187 -10.83 16.54 12.84
N TRP A 188 -11.49 15.55 12.24
CA TRP A 188 -11.25 15.12 10.88
C TRP A 188 -11.92 16.09 9.89
N GLU A 189 -11.20 16.43 8.84
CA GLU A 189 -11.69 17.15 7.66
C GLU A 189 -11.31 16.43 6.38
N GLU A 190 -12.06 16.65 5.29
CA GLU A 190 -11.73 16.14 3.96
C GLU A 190 -11.00 17.21 3.16
N LEU A 191 -9.77 16.95 2.75
CA LEU A 191 -9.04 17.78 1.81
C LEU A 191 -9.20 17.24 0.40
N VAL A 192 -9.34 18.15 -0.57
CA VAL A 192 -9.59 17.85 -1.99
C VAL A 192 -8.44 18.39 -2.82
N PHE A 193 -7.81 17.54 -3.59
CA PHE A 193 -6.71 17.83 -4.49
C PHE A 193 -7.12 17.54 -5.91
N ASP A 194 -7.55 18.57 -6.65
CA ASP A 194 -8.03 18.43 -8.01
C ASP A 194 -6.90 18.57 -9.02
N PHE A 195 -6.40 17.45 -9.52
CA PHE A 195 -5.36 17.37 -10.52
C PHE A 195 -5.90 17.46 -11.97
N SER A 196 -7.19 17.63 -12.19
CA SER A 196 -7.78 17.62 -13.53
C SER A 196 -7.28 18.75 -14.43
N GLY A 197 -6.93 19.90 -13.84
CA GLY A 197 -6.38 21.07 -14.54
C GLY A 197 -4.85 21.02 -14.76
N ILE A 198 -4.16 19.99 -14.26
CA ILE A 198 -2.72 19.89 -14.42
C ILE A 198 -2.38 19.21 -15.74
N ALA A 199 -1.79 19.98 -16.67
CA ALA A 199 -1.42 19.51 -18.00
C ALA A 199 -0.43 18.33 -18.00
N ALA A 200 0.28 18.10 -16.89
CA ALA A 200 1.19 16.97 -16.73
C ALA A 200 0.51 15.62 -16.45
N ILE A 201 -0.84 15.58 -16.38
CA ILE A 201 -1.61 14.33 -16.28
C ILE A 201 -2.41 14.10 -17.58
N PRO A 202 -1.77 14.00 -18.74
CA PRO A 202 -2.40 13.53 -19.97
C PRO A 202 -2.52 12.02 -19.93
N ASP A 203 -3.31 11.47 -20.84
CA ASP A 203 -3.34 10.03 -21.07
C ASP A 203 -1.92 9.49 -21.29
N GLY A 204 -1.56 8.47 -20.53
CA GLY A 204 -0.23 7.85 -20.59
C GLY A 204 0.83 8.42 -19.64
N THR A 205 0.53 9.43 -18.80
CA THR A 205 1.44 9.85 -17.74
C THR A 205 1.61 8.74 -16.71
N LYS A 206 2.86 8.44 -16.41
CA LYS A 206 3.23 7.28 -15.58
C LYS A 206 3.63 7.72 -14.18
N PHE A 207 2.75 8.43 -13.47
CA PHE A 207 2.97 8.67 -12.06
C PHE A 207 2.87 7.35 -11.29
N THR A 208 3.95 6.99 -10.62
CA THR A 208 4.08 5.73 -9.89
C THR A 208 4.29 5.92 -8.40
N GLN A 209 4.41 7.18 -7.95
CA GLN A 209 4.73 7.51 -6.58
C GLN A 209 3.89 8.67 -6.07
N LEU A 210 3.40 8.51 -4.84
CA LEU A 210 2.75 9.53 -4.05
C LEU A 210 3.73 10.07 -3.03
N VAL A 211 3.88 11.40 -2.94
CA VAL A 211 4.67 12.08 -1.92
C VAL A 211 3.76 12.97 -1.09
N LEU A 212 3.96 12.95 0.21
CA LEU A 212 3.28 13.83 1.15
C LEU A 212 4.32 14.72 1.83
N ARG A 213 4.00 16.02 1.93
CA ARG A 213 4.70 16.97 2.80
C ARG A 213 3.67 17.75 3.59
N PHE A 214 4.02 18.11 4.80
CA PHE A 214 3.15 18.93 5.65
C PHE A 214 3.92 20.11 6.20
N ASN A 215 3.36 21.31 6.07
CA ASN A 215 3.98 22.56 6.49
C ASN A 215 5.38 22.74 5.89
N ASP A 216 5.50 22.51 4.59
CA ASP A 216 6.76 22.59 3.85
C ASP A 216 7.31 24.03 3.81
N SER A 217 8.60 24.16 3.49
CA SER A 217 9.30 25.45 3.42
C SER A 217 9.47 26.17 4.77
N VAL A 218 9.18 25.50 5.88
CA VAL A 218 9.44 25.98 7.24
C VAL A 218 10.34 24.97 7.93
N ASP A 219 11.51 25.38 8.41
CA ASP A 219 12.37 24.50 9.18
C ASP A 219 11.79 24.24 10.58
N GLY A 220 12.08 23.07 11.13
CA GLY A 220 11.62 22.63 12.44
C GLY A 220 10.90 21.30 12.41
N ALA A 221 11.25 20.44 13.34
CA ALA A 221 10.74 19.08 13.46
C ALA A 221 9.46 18.99 14.30
N GLY A 222 8.78 17.85 14.21
CA GLY A 222 7.76 17.40 15.15
C GLY A 222 6.32 17.76 14.81
N ALA A 223 6.05 18.54 13.76
CA ALA A 223 4.68 18.72 13.27
C ALA A 223 4.09 17.38 12.86
N VAL A 224 2.90 17.07 13.39
CA VAL A 224 2.20 15.79 13.15
C VAL A 224 0.93 16.05 12.38
N ILE A 225 0.66 15.18 11.40
CA ILE A 225 -0.62 15.10 10.74
C ILE A 225 -1.02 13.62 10.59
N TYR A 226 -2.30 13.35 10.78
CA TYR A 226 -2.85 12.02 10.50
C TYR A 226 -3.63 12.08 9.20
N VAL A 227 -3.53 11.02 8.42
CA VAL A 227 -4.13 10.92 7.10
C VAL A 227 -4.83 9.58 6.94
N ASP A 228 -5.94 9.56 6.20
CA ASP A 228 -6.69 8.35 5.98
C ASP A 228 -7.55 8.44 4.71
N ASN A 229 -8.05 7.30 4.27
CA ASN A 229 -9.01 7.19 3.18
C ASN A 229 -8.64 8.03 1.95
N PHE A 230 -7.40 7.85 1.47
CA PHE A 230 -7.02 8.42 0.18
C PHE A 230 -7.79 7.72 -0.92
N ARG A 231 -8.50 8.47 -1.74
CA ARG A 231 -9.26 7.91 -2.86
C ARG A 231 -9.24 8.81 -4.09
N LEU A 232 -9.25 8.17 -5.25
CA LEU A 232 -9.46 8.82 -6.53
C LEU A 232 -10.96 8.99 -6.79
N THR A 233 -11.37 10.16 -7.25
CA THR A 233 -12.74 10.48 -7.66
C THR A 233 -12.75 11.27 -8.96
N LYS A 234 -13.89 11.25 -9.64
CA LYS A 234 -14.17 12.07 -10.82
C LYS A 234 -14.61 13.47 -10.42
#